data_141c2d3805c6a32f8b22e1e4e9b509b3
#
_entry.id   141c2d3805c6a32f8b22e1e4e9b509b3
#
_cell.length_a   1.000
_cell.length_b   1.000
_cell.length_c   1.000
_cell.angle_alpha   90.00
_cell.angle_beta   90.00
_cell.angle_gamma   90.00
#
_symmetry.space_group_name_H-M   'P 1'
#
loop_
_entity.id
_entity.type
_entity.pdbx_description
1 polymer ?
#
loop_
_entity_poly.entity_id
_entity_poly.type
_entity_poly.pdbx_seq_one_letter_code
_entity_poly.pdbx_strand_id
1 'polypeptide(L)'
;MTDYFEVHERDGAARLGAVRLADPVTTPALADPFLDDAGSLWAGDREVPDGDESALTVLPHRAFPAGTRDEVRESFAVDHPGVDFPSAAVVDSRSARDVGADAYLLSDAQGFVGHGEAFRDAIVRAKESLPPDAALGLSGVATPRNVALLAYAGVDLVDETLARTKGTQGRYLTADAAHFLADLDELPCACPACATPRSEFTRADCADHNVNALRAELRRVRERIRSGRLRDYIEAQARHEGWLTAAFREFDDQWGYVEERTPLMRDAEVTAASAETLDRVEIRRFADRVTSRYRNRFTDQPLVLVPCSATKPYSDSQSHRQFHDAIQWRGHTVSMTSPIGVVPQELETTYPAQHYDSVVTGDWSEDEIGFVAEVLRDRGYEVRQVFTSDDRDPLRKLPRKLASLDGDIVELGDVDAGALGRNLGKPYTDIPDPFGCCESYGAHFASLVERSADQLAIPVEMISNTELYENGD
;
A
#
# COMPACT_ATOMS: atom_id res chain seq x y z
N MET A 1 -13.20 -18.93 -17.30
CA MET A 1 -11.75 -19.21 -17.14
C MET A 1 -11.13 -18.92 -18.50
N THR A 2 -10.24 -17.97 -18.58
CA THR A 2 -9.57 -17.59 -19.83
C THR A 2 -8.48 -18.61 -20.14
N ASP A 3 -8.26 -18.92 -21.42
CA ASP A 3 -7.27 -19.91 -21.82
C ASP A 3 -5.89 -19.29 -22.06
N TYR A 4 -5.86 -17.96 -22.35
CA TYR A 4 -4.65 -17.25 -22.79
C TYR A 4 -4.18 -16.13 -21.87
N PHE A 5 -4.73 -16.01 -20.66
CA PHE A 5 -4.19 -15.13 -19.63
C PHE A 5 -4.08 -15.86 -18.30
N GLU A 6 -2.94 -15.74 -17.63
CA GLU A 6 -2.73 -16.34 -16.32
C GLU A 6 -2.11 -15.34 -15.34
N VAL A 7 -2.45 -15.48 -14.07
CA VAL A 7 -1.92 -14.65 -12.97
C VAL A 7 -1.01 -15.49 -12.10
N HIS A 8 0.24 -15.07 -11.93
CA HIS A 8 1.26 -15.77 -11.15
C HIS A 8 1.36 -15.23 -9.73
N GLU A 9 1.40 -13.90 -9.58
CA GLU A 9 1.57 -13.23 -8.29
C GLU A 9 0.68 -12.00 -8.19
N ARG A 10 0.40 -11.56 -6.95
CA ARG A 10 -0.37 -10.36 -6.66
C ARG A 10 0.30 -9.50 -5.62
N ASP A 11 0.18 -8.17 -5.78
CA ASP A 11 0.48 -7.18 -4.77
C ASP A 11 -0.69 -6.19 -4.70
N GLY A 12 -1.68 -6.48 -3.85
CA GLY A 12 -2.97 -5.83 -3.88
C GLY A 12 -3.74 -6.19 -5.17
N ALA A 13 -4.34 -5.20 -5.81
CA ALA A 13 -5.02 -5.39 -7.09
C ALA A 13 -4.05 -5.57 -8.27
N ALA A 14 -2.79 -5.15 -8.12
CA ALA A 14 -1.75 -5.37 -9.13
C ALA A 14 -1.43 -6.86 -9.31
N ARG A 15 -1.20 -7.25 -10.55
CA ARG A 15 -0.96 -8.64 -10.94
C ARG A 15 0.30 -8.77 -11.76
N LEU A 16 1.16 -9.72 -11.40
CA LEU A 16 2.18 -10.26 -12.27
C LEU A 16 1.61 -11.50 -12.94
N GLY A 17 1.53 -11.51 -14.25
CA GLY A 17 0.94 -12.59 -15.01
C GLY A 17 1.58 -12.74 -16.37
N ALA A 18 0.94 -13.51 -17.24
CA ALA A 18 1.36 -13.65 -18.63
C ALA A 18 0.16 -13.74 -19.59
N VAL A 19 0.28 -13.07 -20.74
CA VAL A 19 -0.52 -13.39 -21.91
C VAL A 19 0.16 -14.57 -22.60
N ARG A 20 -0.54 -15.69 -22.71
CA ARG A 20 -0.03 -16.97 -23.21
C ARG A 20 -0.08 -17.01 -24.74
N LEU A 21 0.83 -16.30 -25.35
CA LEU A 21 1.09 -16.35 -26.78
C LEU A 21 2.16 -17.40 -27.10
N ALA A 22 2.45 -17.65 -28.38
CA ALA A 22 3.57 -18.48 -28.80
C ALA A 22 4.89 -18.06 -28.13
N ASP A 23 5.10 -16.72 -27.99
CA ASP A 23 6.11 -16.12 -27.12
C ASP A 23 5.39 -15.43 -25.95
N PRO A 24 5.32 -16.02 -24.73
CA PRO A 24 4.56 -15.49 -23.62
C PRO A 24 5.01 -14.09 -23.20
N VAL A 25 4.05 -13.19 -22.96
CA VAL A 25 4.32 -11.80 -22.58
C VAL A 25 3.99 -11.59 -21.10
N THR A 26 5.01 -11.25 -20.32
CA THR A 26 4.82 -10.95 -18.89
C THR A 26 4.12 -9.60 -18.68
N THR A 27 3.02 -9.59 -17.94
CA THR A 27 2.25 -8.40 -17.58
C THR A 27 2.61 -7.86 -16.17
N PRO A 28 2.38 -6.55 -15.88
CA PRO A 28 1.88 -5.49 -16.76
C PRO A 28 2.79 -5.19 -17.95
N ALA A 29 2.21 -4.95 -19.13
CA ALA A 29 2.97 -4.84 -20.37
C ALA A 29 2.45 -3.74 -21.32
N LEU A 30 3.32 -3.30 -22.24
CA LEU A 30 2.88 -2.59 -23.45
C LEU A 30 2.30 -3.61 -24.43
N ALA A 31 1.07 -3.36 -24.87
CA ALA A 31 0.35 -4.26 -25.76
C ALA A 31 0.73 -4.09 -27.24
N ASP A 32 1.22 -2.92 -27.64
CA ASP A 32 1.52 -2.59 -29.05
C ASP A 32 2.32 -3.66 -29.83
N PRO A 33 3.32 -4.34 -29.22
CA PRO A 33 4.13 -5.30 -29.97
C PRO A 33 3.42 -6.62 -30.32
N PHE A 34 2.33 -6.95 -29.62
CA PHE A 34 1.69 -8.25 -29.75
C PHE A 34 0.15 -8.14 -29.92
N LEU A 35 -0.36 -6.92 -30.15
CA LEU A 35 -1.78 -6.67 -30.34
C LEU A 35 -2.09 -6.55 -31.81
N ASP A 36 -3.04 -7.37 -32.31
CA ASP A 36 -3.57 -7.29 -33.67
C ASP A 36 -5.03 -6.82 -33.62
N ASP A 37 -5.31 -5.64 -34.18
CA ASP A 37 -6.62 -5.01 -34.11
C ASP A 37 -7.45 -5.28 -35.38
N ALA A 38 -8.49 -6.09 -35.29
CA ALA A 38 -9.42 -6.36 -36.37
C ALA A 38 -10.18 -5.10 -36.83
N GLY A 39 -10.20 -4.06 -36.01
CA GLY A 39 -10.67 -2.73 -36.39
C GLY A 39 -12.06 -2.36 -35.92
N SER A 40 -12.32 -1.07 -36.04
CA SER A 40 -13.58 -0.46 -35.58
C SER A 40 -14.72 -0.68 -36.58
N LEU A 41 -15.86 -1.15 -36.09
CA LEU A 41 -17.12 -1.26 -36.79
C LEU A 41 -17.80 0.10 -37.12
N TRP A 42 -17.26 1.19 -36.58
CA TRP A 42 -17.66 2.55 -36.98
C TRP A 42 -17.09 2.95 -38.34
N ALA A 43 -15.95 2.33 -38.71
CA ALA A 43 -15.28 2.62 -39.98
C ALA A 43 -15.81 1.78 -41.15
N GLY A 44 -16.57 0.72 -40.88
CA GLY A 44 -17.15 -0.18 -41.86
C GLY A 44 -17.38 -1.59 -41.28
N ASP A 45 -18.02 -2.46 -42.05
CA ASP A 45 -18.20 -3.85 -41.67
C ASP A 45 -16.84 -4.55 -41.54
N ARG A 46 -16.70 -5.36 -40.49
CA ARG A 46 -15.50 -6.13 -40.16
C ARG A 46 -15.90 -7.55 -39.85
N GLU A 47 -15.17 -8.50 -40.38
CA GLU A 47 -15.31 -9.92 -40.02
C GLU A 47 -14.30 -10.24 -38.93
N VAL A 48 -14.58 -11.27 -38.12
CA VAL A 48 -13.60 -11.79 -37.16
C VAL A 48 -12.49 -12.44 -37.96
N PRO A 49 -11.22 -12.02 -37.74
CA PRO A 49 -10.10 -12.59 -38.48
C PRO A 49 -9.82 -14.04 -38.02
N ASP A 50 -9.12 -14.79 -38.84
CA ASP A 50 -8.48 -16.02 -38.43
C ASP A 50 -7.25 -15.66 -37.55
N GLY A 51 -7.45 -15.72 -36.22
CA GLY A 51 -6.37 -15.45 -35.25
C GLY A 51 -5.55 -16.70 -34.96
N ASP A 52 -4.38 -16.50 -34.39
CA ASP A 52 -3.50 -17.57 -33.93
C ASP A 52 -2.79 -17.16 -32.61
N GLU A 53 -1.97 -18.03 -32.06
CA GLU A 53 -1.24 -17.77 -30.81
C GLU A 53 -0.08 -16.78 -30.96
N SER A 54 0.16 -16.18 -32.13
CA SER A 54 1.24 -15.21 -32.32
C SER A 54 0.92 -13.81 -31.79
N ALA A 55 -0.38 -13.49 -31.69
CA ALA A 55 -0.85 -12.17 -31.24
C ALA A 55 -2.14 -12.28 -30.41
N LEU A 56 -2.36 -11.26 -29.58
CA LEU A 56 -3.66 -11.02 -28.93
C LEU A 56 -4.55 -10.25 -29.89
N THR A 57 -5.57 -10.92 -30.42
CA THR A 57 -6.45 -10.35 -31.43
C THR A 57 -7.58 -9.53 -30.81
N VAL A 58 -7.62 -8.23 -31.08
CA VAL A 58 -8.76 -7.38 -30.71
C VAL A 58 -9.91 -7.65 -31.67
N LEU A 59 -11.00 -8.17 -31.14
CA LEU A 59 -12.18 -8.50 -31.95
C LEU A 59 -12.81 -7.23 -32.55
N PRO A 60 -13.54 -7.34 -33.71
CA PRO A 60 -14.26 -6.22 -34.28
C PRO A 60 -15.12 -5.51 -33.24
N HIS A 61 -15.01 -4.20 -33.10
CA HIS A 61 -15.55 -3.48 -31.96
C HIS A 61 -16.20 -2.15 -32.31
N ARG A 62 -17.03 -1.64 -31.36
CA ARG A 62 -17.51 -0.26 -31.32
C ARG A 62 -17.08 0.37 -30.00
N ALA A 63 -16.10 1.23 -30.06
CA ALA A 63 -15.68 2.01 -28.92
C ALA A 63 -16.65 3.16 -28.67
N PHE A 64 -17.04 3.36 -27.41
CA PHE A 64 -17.89 4.47 -26.99
C PHE A 64 -17.07 5.40 -26.08
N PRO A 65 -17.00 6.70 -26.42
CA PRO A 65 -16.35 7.66 -25.53
C PRO A 65 -17.13 7.83 -24.22
N ALA A 66 -16.44 8.28 -23.18
CA ALA A 66 -17.05 8.63 -21.91
C ALA A 66 -18.23 9.60 -22.08
N GLY A 67 -19.31 9.37 -21.33
CA GLY A 67 -20.53 10.18 -21.41
C GLY A 67 -21.53 9.78 -22.50
N THR A 68 -21.24 8.73 -23.28
CA THR A 68 -22.25 8.16 -24.22
C THR A 68 -23.45 7.65 -23.42
N ARG A 69 -24.66 7.96 -23.87
CA ARG A 69 -25.91 7.50 -23.24
C ARG A 69 -26.09 6.00 -23.37
N ASP A 70 -26.72 5.39 -22.38
CA ASP A 70 -26.91 3.94 -22.33
C ASP A 70 -27.78 3.42 -23.48
N GLU A 71 -28.82 4.19 -23.88
CA GLU A 71 -29.69 3.80 -25.03
C GLU A 71 -28.89 3.73 -26.35
N VAL A 72 -27.86 4.57 -26.51
CA VAL A 72 -26.98 4.54 -27.68
C VAL A 72 -26.07 3.31 -27.63
N ARG A 73 -25.50 3.02 -26.46
CA ARG A 73 -24.65 1.83 -26.27
C ARG A 73 -25.40 0.55 -26.54
N GLU A 74 -26.62 0.42 -26.01
CA GLU A 74 -27.49 -0.73 -26.21
C GLU A 74 -27.88 -0.90 -27.69
N SER A 75 -28.22 0.21 -28.37
CA SER A 75 -28.61 0.18 -29.78
C SER A 75 -27.49 -0.24 -30.74
N PHE A 76 -26.23 -0.05 -30.32
CA PHE A 76 -25.05 -0.35 -31.12
C PHE A 76 -24.14 -1.40 -30.46
N ALA A 77 -24.68 -2.16 -29.50
CA ALA A 77 -23.93 -3.22 -28.84
C ALA A 77 -23.40 -4.24 -29.88
N VAL A 78 -22.20 -4.75 -29.60
CA VAL A 78 -21.55 -5.75 -30.44
C VAL A 78 -21.71 -7.12 -29.77
N ASP A 79 -22.14 -8.11 -30.53
CA ASP A 79 -22.05 -9.50 -30.11
C ASP A 79 -20.66 -10.03 -30.44
N HIS A 80 -19.95 -10.49 -29.41
CA HIS A 80 -18.64 -11.09 -29.56
C HIS A 80 -18.78 -12.60 -29.75
N PRO A 81 -18.28 -13.17 -30.84
CA PRO A 81 -18.29 -14.63 -31.03
C PRO A 81 -17.27 -15.28 -30.08
N GLY A 82 -17.54 -16.50 -29.65
CA GLY A 82 -16.52 -17.34 -29.04
C GLY A 82 -15.46 -17.72 -30.08
N VAL A 83 -14.20 -17.53 -29.75
CA VAL A 83 -13.04 -17.86 -30.60
C VAL A 83 -12.10 -18.79 -29.83
N ASP A 84 -11.24 -19.52 -30.54
CA ASP A 84 -10.30 -20.50 -29.99
C ASP A 84 -8.81 -20.01 -30.07
N PHE A 85 -8.62 -18.71 -30.18
CA PHE A 85 -7.33 -18.04 -30.18
C PHE A 85 -7.30 -16.88 -29.19
N PRO A 86 -6.10 -16.36 -28.80
CA PRO A 86 -5.98 -15.26 -27.84
C PRO A 86 -6.76 -14.03 -28.30
N SER A 87 -7.72 -13.60 -27.50
CA SER A 87 -8.69 -12.56 -27.91
C SER A 87 -8.84 -11.44 -26.87
N ALA A 88 -9.14 -10.24 -27.38
CA ALA A 88 -9.48 -9.09 -26.59
C ALA A 88 -10.78 -8.44 -27.05
N ALA A 89 -11.64 -8.09 -26.10
CA ALA A 89 -12.86 -7.35 -26.38
C ALA A 89 -12.73 -5.88 -25.97
N VAL A 90 -13.20 -4.96 -26.80
CA VAL A 90 -13.29 -3.55 -26.46
C VAL A 90 -14.65 -3.28 -25.81
N VAL A 91 -14.62 -2.82 -24.56
CA VAL A 91 -15.79 -2.50 -23.76
C VAL A 91 -15.64 -1.10 -23.16
N ASP A 92 -16.66 -0.54 -22.58
CA ASP A 92 -16.56 0.65 -21.73
C ASP A 92 -16.75 0.28 -20.25
N SER A 93 -16.30 1.14 -19.34
CA SER A 93 -16.30 0.87 -17.91
C SER A 93 -17.70 0.65 -17.29
N ARG A 94 -18.79 1.07 -17.98
CA ARG A 94 -20.16 0.92 -17.50
C ARG A 94 -20.85 -0.31 -18.04
N SER A 95 -20.51 -0.72 -19.26
CA SER A 95 -21.09 -1.88 -19.94
C SER A 95 -20.18 -3.11 -19.93
N ALA A 96 -19.07 -3.04 -19.21
CA ALA A 96 -18.15 -4.16 -19.05
C ALA A 96 -18.90 -5.40 -18.52
N ARG A 97 -18.76 -6.51 -19.22
CA ARG A 97 -19.31 -7.82 -18.87
C ARG A 97 -18.45 -8.92 -19.46
N ASP A 98 -18.56 -10.10 -18.92
CA ASP A 98 -17.92 -11.27 -19.49
C ASP A 98 -18.54 -11.60 -20.88
N VAL A 99 -17.70 -11.62 -21.90
CA VAL A 99 -18.03 -12.01 -23.27
C VAL A 99 -17.15 -13.16 -23.77
N GLY A 100 -16.39 -13.81 -22.87
CA GLY A 100 -15.52 -14.93 -23.17
C GLY A 100 -14.16 -14.56 -23.77
N ALA A 101 -13.75 -13.29 -23.71
CA ALA A 101 -12.42 -12.85 -24.15
C ALA A 101 -11.36 -12.98 -23.05
N ASP A 102 -10.09 -13.13 -23.43
CA ASP A 102 -8.96 -13.26 -22.51
C ASP A 102 -8.49 -11.90 -21.95
N ALA A 103 -8.80 -10.83 -22.70
CA ALA A 103 -8.50 -9.47 -22.29
C ALA A 103 -9.67 -8.52 -22.60
N TYR A 104 -9.79 -7.46 -21.82
CA TYR A 104 -10.80 -6.42 -22.01
C TYR A 104 -10.13 -5.04 -22.05
N LEU A 105 -10.35 -4.30 -23.14
CA LEU A 105 -9.79 -2.96 -23.34
C LEU A 105 -10.88 -1.91 -23.11
N LEU A 106 -10.66 -1.02 -22.11
CA LEU A 106 -11.63 0.03 -21.80
C LEU A 106 -11.50 1.20 -22.78
N SER A 107 -12.54 1.40 -23.59
CA SER A 107 -12.58 2.45 -24.63
C SER A 107 -12.77 3.86 -24.08
N ASP A 108 -13.31 4.01 -22.86
CA ASP A 108 -13.62 5.28 -22.21
C ASP A 108 -12.52 5.75 -21.23
N ALA A 109 -11.34 5.10 -21.23
CA ALA A 109 -10.23 5.37 -20.31
C ALA A 109 -9.81 6.85 -20.29
N GLN A 110 -9.79 7.52 -21.42
CA GLN A 110 -9.45 8.95 -21.53
C GLN A 110 -10.44 9.87 -20.80
N GLY A 111 -11.64 9.40 -20.48
CA GLY A 111 -12.68 10.16 -19.79
C GLY A 111 -12.56 10.12 -18.27
N PHE A 112 -11.79 9.19 -17.70
CA PHE A 112 -11.66 9.04 -16.25
C PHE A 112 -10.21 9.06 -15.74
N VAL A 113 -9.23 8.72 -16.56
CA VAL A 113 -7.81 8.85 -16.16
C VAL A 113 -7.44 10.33 -16.02
N GLY A 114 -6.90 10.68 -14.86
CA GLY A 114 -6.63 12.07 -14.47
C GLY A 114 -7.59 12.60 -13.40
N HIS A 115 -8.63 11.83 -13.04
CA HIS A 115 -9.62 12.15 -12.01
C HIS A 115 -9.71 10.99 -11.01
N GLY A 116 -9.28 11.19 -9.75
CA GLY A 116 -9.10 10.13 -8.76
C GLY A 116 -10.34 9.27 -8.54
N GLU A 117 -11.46 9.89 -8.15
CA GLU A 117 -12.73 9.21 -7.90
C GLU A 117 -13.28 8.50 -9.16
N ALA A 118 -13.32 9.21 -10.30
CA ALA A 118 -13.83 8.63 -11.54
C ALA A 118 -12.96 7.44 -12.02
N PHE A 119 -11.64 7.54 -11.83
CA PHE A 119 -10.71 6.45 -12.13
C PHE A 119 -10.99 5.23 -11.25
N ARG A 120 -11.07 5.43 -9.92
CA ARG A 120 -11.41 4.37 -8.97
C ARG A 120 -12.73 3.69 -9.36
N ASP A 121 -13.80 4.47 -9.57
CA ASP A 121 -15.13 3.94 -9.90
C ASP A 121 -15.14 3.13 -11.19
N ALA A 122 -14.46 3.61 -12.24
CA ALA A 122 -14.39 2.93 -13.51
C ALA A 122 -13.64 1.59 -13.39
N ILE A 123 -12.49 1.59 -12.73
CA ILE A 123 -11.67 0.38 -12.57
C ILE A 123 -12.36 -0.65 -11.68
N VAL A 124 -12.85 -0.23 -10.50
CA VAL A 124 -13.53 -1.16 -9.57
C VAL A 124 -14.72 -1.81 -10.25
N ARG A 125 -15.60 -1.01 -10.89
CA ARG A 125 -16.76 -1.53 -11.62
C ARG A 125 -16.37 -2.51 -12.73
N ALA A 126 -15.37 -2.18 -13.54
CA ALA A 126 -14.90 -3.08 -14.59
C ALA A 126 -14.36 -4.38 -14.00
N LYS A 127 -13.53 -4.31 -12.97
CA LYS A 127 -12.92 -5.50 -12.32
C LYS A 127 -13.93 -6.38 -11.58
N GLU A 128 -15.03 -5.81 -11.11
CA GLU A 128 -16.14 -6.58 -10.49
C GLU A 128 -17.06 -7.25 -11.52
N SER A 129 -17.13 -6.69 -12.74
CA SER A 129 -17.99 -7.18 -13.82
C SER A 129 -17.28 -8.15 -14.76
N LEU A 130 -15.96 -8.16 -14.77
CA LEU A 130 -15.13 -8.99 -15.65
C LEU A 130 -14.58 -10.22 -14.93
N PRO A 131 -14.25 -11.30 -15.65
CA PRO A 131 -13.63 -12.46 -15.05
C PRO A 131 -12.33 -12.07 -14.30
N PRO A 132 -12.10 -12.62 -13.08
CA PRO A 132 -10.93 -12.26 -12.27
C PRO A 132 -9.60 -12.73 -12.89
N ASP A 133 -9.65 -13.63 -13.84
CA ASP A 133 -8.54 -14.21 -14.60
C ASP A 133 -8.39 -13.60 -16.01
N ALA A 134 -9.22 -12.64 -16.41
CA ALA A 134 -9.03 -11.88 -17.65
C ALA A 134 -8.10 -10.67 -17.46
N ALA A 135 -7.34 -10.32 -18.50
CA ALA A 135 -6.50 -9.12 -18.49
C ALA A 135 -7.36 -7.85 -18.65
N LEU A 136 -6.98 -6.76 -17.96
CA LEU A 136 -7.58 -5.45 -18.13
C LEU A 136 -6.61 -4.50 -18.83
N GLY A 137 -7.03 -3.89 -19.92
CA GLY A 137 -6.23 -2.95 -20.70
C GLY A 137 -6.84 -1.55 -20.76
N LEU A 138 -5.96 -0.53 -20.74
CA LEU A 138 -6.32 0.88 -20.97
C LEU A 138 -5.54 1.43 -22.15
N SER A 139 -6.25 2.03 -23.12
CA SER A 139 -5.63 2.59 -24.31
C SER A 139 -5.55 4.12 -24.27
N GLY A 140 -4.45 4.68 -24.79
CA GLY A 140 -4.26 6.11 -25.01
C GLY A 140 -4.07 6.94 -23.74
N VAL A 141 -3.70 6.34 -22.59
CA VAL A 141 -3.64 7.03 -21.29
C VAL A 141 -2.34 6.82 -20.51
N ALA A 142 -1.54 5.83 -20.89
CA ALA A 142 -0.34 5.49 -20.14
C ALA A 142 0.83 6.44 -20.43
N THR A 143 1.53 6.78 -19.36
CA THR A 143 2.78 7.54 -19.36
C THR A 143 3.74 6.93 -18.33
N PRO A 144 5.04 7.23 -18.37
CA PRO A 144 5.95 6.81 -17.30
C PRO A 144 5.51 7.28 -15.92
N ARG A 145 4.77 8.39 -15.82
CA ARG A 145 4.35 9.00 -14.55
C ARG A 145 3.18 8.29 -13.87
N ASN A 146 2.27 7.71 -14.65
CA ASN A 146 1.03 7.15 -14.10
C ASN A 146 0.94 5.62 -14.18
N VAL A 147 1.75 4.96 -15.01
CA VAL A 147 1.60 3.52 -15.26
C VAL A 147 1.75 2.67 -14.01
N ALA A 148 2.54 3.10 -13.04
CA ALA A 148 2.66 2.40 -11.76
C ALA A 148 1.33 2.40 -10.99
N LEU A 149 0.61 3.54 -10.95
CA LEU A 149 -0.71 3.62 -10.33
C LEU A 149 -1.75 2.85 -11.14
N LEU A 150 -1.71 2.88 -12.48
CA LEU A 150 -2.59 2.07 -13.31
C LEU A 150 -2.45 0.58 -12.97
N ALA A 151 -1.20 0.10 -12.91
CA ALA A 151 -0.93 -1.29 -12.51
C ALA A 151 -1.37 -1.59 -11.06
N TYR A 152 -1.12 -0.67 -10.11
CA TYR A 152 -1.58 -0.79 -8.72
C TYR A 152 -3.09 -0.96 -8.64
N ALA A 153 -3.85 -0.25 -9.48
CA ALA A 153 -5.30 -0.36 -9.58
C ALA A 153 -5.78 -1.67 -10.24
N GLY A 154 -4.89 -2.46 -10.84
CA GLY A 154 -5.20 -3.76 -11.46
C GLY A 154 -5.24 -3.75 -12.98
N VAL A 155 -4.63 -2.76 -13.64
CA VAL A 155 -4.45 -2.71 -15.09
C VAL A 155 -3.25 -3.57 -15.50
N ASP A 156 -3.43 -4.43 -16.50
CA ASP A 156 -2.42 -5.38 -16.96
C ASP A 156 -1.79 -4.96 -18.30
N LEU A 157 -2.56 -4.29 -19.16
CA LEU A 157 -2.15 -3.91 -20.50
C LEU A 157 -2.31 -2.40 -20.72
N VAL A 158 -1.32 -1.78 -21.32
CA VAL A 158 -1.35 -0.36 -21.72
C VAL A 158 -0.67 -0.22 -23.09
N ASP A 159 -0.91 0.92 -23.76
CA ASP A 159 -0.24 1.25 -25.03
C ASP A 159 0.74 2.42 -24.90
N GLU A 160 1.56 2.63 -25.93
CA GLU A 160 2.54 3.71 -25.96
C GLU A 160 2.01 5.03 -26.55
N THR A 161 0.75 5.08 -26.96
CA THR A 161 0.15 6.17 -27.76
C THR A 161 0.29 7.53 -27.08
N LEU A 162 -0.08 7.66 -25.80
CA LEU A 162 0.02 8.94 -25.09
C LEU A 162 1.46 9.35 -24.84
N ALA A 163 2.31 8.41 -24.41
CA ALA A 163 3.73 8.69 -24.16
C ALA A 163 4.43 9.19 -25.42
N ARG A 164 4.22 8.53 -26.54
CA ARG A 164 4.72 8.90 -27.86
C ARG A 164 4.19 10.27 -28.31
N THR A 165 2.87 10.49 -28.22
CA THR A 165 2.23 11.76 -28.56
C THR A 165 2.77 12.92 -27.74
N LYS A 166 2.97 12.74 -26.44
CA LYS A 166 3.58 13.78 -25.59
C LYS A 166 5.01 14.11 -26.04
N GLY A 167 5.80 13.11 -26.43
CA GLY A 167 7.16 13.31 -26.94
C GLY A 167 7.19 14.10 -28.25
N THR A 168 6.33 13.78 -29.22
CA THR A 168 6.21 14.55 -30.48
C THR A 168 5.75 15.99 -30.26
N GLN A 169 5.05 16.27 -29.15
CA GLN A 169 4.70 17.59 -28.68
C GLN A 169 5.86 18.30 -27.94
N GLY A 170 7.01 17.66 -27.78
CA GLY A 170 8.15 18.21 -27.06
C GLY A 170 7.99 18.15 -25.54
N ARG A 171 7.22 17.17 -25.01
CA ARG A 171 7.12 16.88 -23.57
C ARG A 171 8.00 15.68 -23.25
N TYR A 172 9.09 15.93 -22.56
CA TYR A 172 10.02 14.92 -22.08
C TYR A 172 9.53 14.38 -20.73
N LEU A 173 9.25 13.08 -20.65
CA LEU A 173 8.61 12.45 -19.49
C LEU A 173 9.61 11.53 -18.75
N THR A 174 9.70 11.68 -17.44
CA THR A 174 10.32 10.72 -16.53
C THR A 174 9.23 10.06 -15.65
N ALA A 175 9.58 9.14 -14.78
CA ALA A 175 8.62 8.54 -13.84
C ALA A 175 8.04 9.56 -12.85
N ASP A 176 8.76 10.65 -12.58
CA ASP A 176 8.49 11.63 -11.53
C ASP A 176 8.26 13.05 -12.05
N ALA A 177 8.53 13.33 -13.33
CA ALA A 177 8.42 14.67 -13.87
C ALA A 177 8.00 14.71 -15.35
N ALA A 178 7.55 15.90 -15.78
CA ALA A 178 7.31 16.21 -17.19
C ALA A 178 7.93 17.57 -17.51
N HIS A 179 8.89 17.59 -18.39
CA HIS A 179 9.61 18.79 -18.81
C HIS A 179 9.20 19.22 -20.21
N PHE A 180 9.29 20.52 -20.50
CA PHE A 180 9.37 20.93 -21.90
C PHE A 180 10.80 20.64 -22.41
N LEU A 181 10.90 19.97 -23.53
CA LEU A 181 12.19 19.65 -24.13
C LEU A 181 13.04 20.91 -24.37
N ALA A 182 12.38 22.04 -24.68
CA ALA A 182 13.08 23.30 -24.91
C ALA A 182 13.77 23.87 -23.65
N ASP A 183 13.29 23.50 -22.46
CA ASP A 183 13.77 24.04 -21.18
C ASP A 183 14.86 23.14 -20.55
N LEU A 184 15.17 22.01 -21.16
CA LEU A 184 16.22 21.10 -20.68
C LEU A 184 17.60 21.49 -21.24
N ASP A 185 18.55 21.76 -20.39
CA ASP A 185 19.97 21.96 -20.77
C ASP A 185 20.68 20.61 -20.99
N GLU A 186 20.28 19.57 -20.25
CA GLU A 186 20.77 18.18 -20.41
C GLU A 186 19.61 17.18 -20.35
N LEU A 187 19.84 15.96 -20.82
CA LEU A 187 18.85 14.89 -20.79
C LEU A 187 19.05 14.05 -19.52
N PRO A 188 18.09 14.04 -18.55
CA PRO A 188 18.25 13.33 -17.27
C PRO A 188 17.97 11.82 -17.39
N CYS A 189 18.30 11.18 -18.52
CA CYS A 189 18.08 9.76 -18.77
C CYS A 189 19.21 9.19 -19.64
N ALA A 190 19.55 7.92 -19.40
CA ALA A 190 20.59 7.20 -20.14
C ALA A 190 20.02 6.14 -21.09
N CYS A 191 18.77 6.26 -21.55
CA CYS A 191 18.20 5.33 -22.52
C CYS A 191 18.84 5.51 -23.90
N PRO A 192 18.70 4.55 -24.85
CA PRO A 192 19.33 4.64 -26.18
C PRO A 192 18.99 5.92 -26.94
N ALA A 193 17.76 6.43 -26.85
CA ALA A 193 17.39 7.70 -27.48
C ALA A 193 18.18 8.89 -26.90
N CYS A 194 18.42 8.89 -25.57
CA CYS A 194 19.15 9.96 -24.87
C CYS A 194 20.69 9.87 -25.02
N ALA A 195 21.22 8.89 -25.74
CA ALA A 195 22.61 8.86 -26.13
C ALA A 195 22.96 9.95 -27.18
N THR A 196 21.94 10.49 -27.86
CA THR A 196 22.07 11.65 -28.76
C THR A 196 22.39 12.92 -27.96
N PRO A 197 23.40 13.73 -28.35
CA PRO A 197 23.69 15.01 -27.72
C PRO A 197 22.44 15.91 -27.64
N ARG A 198 22.27 16.66 -26.52
CA ARG A 198 21.10 17.51 -26.33
C ARG A 198 20.83 18.48 -27.48
N SER A 199 21.89 19.01 -28.10
CA SER A 199 21.81 19.93 -29.25
C SER A 199 21.25 19.30 -30.53
N GLU A 200 21.31 17.98 -30.65
CA GLU A 200 20.84 17.21 -31.81
C GLU A 200 19.53 16.44 -31.49
N PHE A 201 19.12 16.43 -30.23
CA PHE A 201 17.97 15.68 -29.75
C PHE A 201 16.66 16.31 -30.22
N THR A 202 15.93 15.57 -31.03
CA THR A 202 14.69 16.01 -31.68
C THR A 202 13.43 15.62 -30.89
N ARG A 203 12.26 16.07 -31.36
CA ARG A 203 10.96 15.62 -30.83
C ARG A 203 10.69 14.12 -31.12
N ALA A 204 11.25 13.58 -32.21
CA ALA A 204 11.15 12.16 -32.49
C ALA A 204 11.95 11.36 -31.45
N ASP A 205 13.19 11.77 -31.15
CA ASP A 205 13.99 11.16 -30.10
C ASP A 205 13.31 11.28 -28.72
N CYS A 206 12.60 12.40 -28.47
CA CYS A 206 11.82 12.61 -27.27
C CYS A 206 10.63 11.63 -27.17
N ALA A 207 9.97 11.33 -28.29
CA ALA A 207 8.92 10.32 -28.35
C ALA A 207 9.47 8.92 -28.05
N ASP A 208 10.59 8.56 -28.64
CA ASP A 208 11.26 7.28 -28.38
C ASP A 208 11.79 7.19 -26.95
N HIS A 209 12.32 8.30 -26.38
CA HIS A 209 12.66 8.37 -24.96
C HIS A 209 11.46 8.09 -24.08
N ASN A 210 10.33 8.75 -24.31
CA ASN A 210 9.12 8.57 -23.47
C ASN A 210 8.63 7.12 -23.49
N VAL A 211 8.69 6.45 -24.63
CA VAL A 211 8.36 5.01 -24.74
C VAL A 211 9.37 4.15 -23.99
N ASN A 212 10.67 4.46 -24.10
CA ASN A 212 11.70 3.75 -23.36
C ASN A 212 11.54 3.93 -21.84
N ALA A 213 11.19 5.14 -21.38
CA ALA A 213 10.90 5.43 -19.99
C ALA A 213 9.66 4.66 -19.50
N LEU A 214 8.59 4.59 -20.30
CA LEU A 214 7.40 3.81 -19.99
C LEU A 214 7.71 2.29 -19.88
N ARG A 215 8.51 1.75 -20.80
CA ARG A 215 8.98 0.36 -20.74
C ARG A 215 9.85 0.08 -19.51
N ALA A 216 10.71 1.03 -19.14
CA ALA A 216 11.54 0.92 -17.95
C ALA A 216 10.67 0.92 -16.67
N GLU A 217 9.65 1.77 -16.63
CA GLU A 217 8.72 1.84 -15.51
C GLU A 217 7.89 0.57 -15.34
N LEU A 218 7.38 -0.01 -16.44
CA LEU A 218 6.69 -1.30 -16.40
C LEU A 218 7.58 -2.43 -15.87
N ARG A 219 8.89 -2.44 -16.24
CA ARG A 219 9.84 -3.40 -15.67
C ARG A 219 10.01 -3.21 -14.16
N ARG A 220 10.08 -1.95 -13.70
CA ARG A 220 10.16 -1.60 -12.28
C ARG A 220 8.90 -2.05 -11.54
N VAL A 221 7.72 -1.79 -12.10
CA VAL A 221 6.44 -2.22 -11.54
C VAL A 221 6.40 -3.74 -11.37
N ARG A 222 6.77 -4.49 -12.39
CA ARG A 222 6.82 -5.96 -12.30
C ARG A 222 7.77 -6.45 -11.20
N GLU A 223 8.93 -5.81 -11.06
CA GLU A 223 9.87 -6.15 -9.99
C GLU A 223 9.30 -5.80 -8.61
N ARG A 224 8.60 -4.67 -8.48
CA ARG A 224 7.93 -4.28 -7.24
C ARG A 224 6.78 -5.22 -6.85
N ILE A 225 6.02 -5.73 -7.82
CA ILE A 225 4.99 -6.77 -7.57
C ILE A 225 5.68 -8.05 -7.08
N ARG A 226 6.72 -8.53 -7.77
CA ARG A 226 7.46 -9.75 -7.42
C ARG A 226 8.08 -9.68 -6.03
N SER A 227 8.61 -8.52 -5.66
CA SER A 227 9.18 -8.30 -4.33
C SER A 227 8.14 -7.97 -3.26
N GLY A 228 6.84 -7.86 -3.59
CA GLY A 228 5.78 -7.49 -2.65
C GLY A 228 5.89 -6.05 -2.14
N ARG A 229 6.53 -5.15 -2.88
CA ARG A 229 6.85 -3.76 -2.47
C ARG A 229 6.27 -2.70 -3.40
N LEU A 230 5.23 -3.04 -4.15
CA LEU A 230 4.60 -2.07 -5.05
C LEU A 230 3.93 -0.95 -4.26
N ARG A 231 3.27 -1.28 -3.15
CA ARG A 231 2.64 -0.27 -2.28
C ARG A 231 3.65 0.76 -1.78
N ASP A 232 4.83 0.34 -1.29
CA ASP A 232 5.89 1.24 -0.85
C ASP A 232 6.32 2.19 -1.98
N TYR A 233 6.40 1.67 -3.20
CA TYR A 233 6.75 2.45 -4.37
C TYR A 233 5.67 3.48 -4.72
N ILE A 234 4.39 3.10 -4.68
CA ILE A 234 3.28 3.99 -5.00
C ILE A 234 3.13 5.11 -3.97
N GLU A 235 3.33 4.84 -2.68
CA GLU A 235 3.29 5.87 -1.64
C GLU A 235 4.25 7.03 -1.93
N ALA A 236 5.43 6.75 -2.50
CA ALA A 236 6.37 7.77 -2.94
C ALA A 236 5.99 8.36 -4.31
N GLN A 237 5.71 7.50 -5.30
CA GLN A 237 5.53 7.87 -6.68
C GLN A 237 4.24 8.68 -6.92
N ALA A 238 3.15 8.42 -6.18
CA ALA A 238 1.90 9.15 -6.32
C ALA A 238 1.99 10.64 -5.93
N ARG A 239 3.06 11.06 -5.24
CA ARG A 239 3.25 12.47 -4.82
C ARG A 239 3.59 13.42 -5.97
N HIS A 240 3.95 12.93 -7.14
CA HIS A 240 4.37 13.76 -8.27
C HIS A 240 3.22 14.43 -9.02
N GLU A 241 1.98 13.97 -8.81
CA GLU A 241 0.78 14.60 -9.37
C GLU A 241 -0.41 14.53 -8.41
N GLY A 242 -1.19 15.62 -8.33
CA GLY A 242 -2.34 15.68 -7.42
C GLY A 242 -3.37 14.59 -7.67
N TRP A 243 -3.68 14.27 -8.94
CA TRP A 243 -4.65 13.23 -9.26
C TRP A 243 -4.16 11.80 -8.92
N LEU A 244 -2.84 11.55 -9.00
CA LEU A 244 -2.26 10.27 -8.58
C LEU A 244 -2.42 10.07 -7.06
N THR A 245 -2.12 11.12 -6.28
CA THR A 245 -2.35 11.11 -4.83
C THR A 245 -3.83 10.92 -4.50
N ALA A 246 -4.71 11.63 -5.20
CA ALA A 246 -6.16 11.50 -5.00
C ALA A 246 -6.63 10.07 -5.33
N ALA A 247 -6.26 9.53 -6.49
CA ALA A 247 -6.64 8.18 -6.88
C ALA A 247 -6.09 7.11 -5.91
N PHE A 248 -4.86 7.27 -5.46
CA PHE A 248 -4.26 6.38 -4.49
C PHE A 248 -5.07 6.32 -3.18
N ARG A 249 -5.47 7.47 -2.62
CA ARG A 249 -6.31 7.56 -1.43
C ARG A 249 -7.72 7.00 -1.68
N GLU A 250 -8.30 7.27 -2.85
CA GLU A 250 -9.58 6.70 -3.24
C GLU A 250 -9.57 5.16 -3.26
N PHE A 251 -8.46 4.53 -3.63
CA PHE A 251 -8.31 3.08 -3.53
C PHE A 251 -8.15 2.59 -2.10
N ASP A 252 -7.51 3.36 -1.22
CA ASP A 252 -7.43 3.03 0.20
C ASP A 252 -8.81 2.99 0.87
N ASP A 253 -9.73 3.84 0.42
CA ASP A 253 -11.13 3.86 0.88
C ASP A 253 -11.95 2.68 0.32
N GLN A 254 -11.45 1.95 -0.68
CA GLN A 254 -12.13 0.78 -1.25
C GLN A 254 -11.71 -0.53 -0.55
N TRP A 255 -11.95 -0.61 0.75
CA TRP A 255 -11.52 -1.75 1.57
C TRP A 255 -11.84 -3.11 0.96
N GLY A 256 -13.09 -3.36 0.56
CA GLY A 256 -13.51 -4.64 -0.02
C GLY A 256 -12.71 -5.01 -1.27
N TYR A 257 -12.47 -4.04 -2.15
CA TYR A 257 -11.71 -4.24 -3.38
C TYR A 257 -10.24 -4.56 -3.13
N VAL A 258 -9.57 -3.79 -2.26
CA VAL A 258 -8.12 -3.96 -2.01
C VAL A 258 -7.84 -5.12 -1.06
N GLU A 259 -8.69 -5.33 -0.05
CA GLU A 259 -8.52 -6.38 0.95
C GLU A 259 -8.59 -7.77 0.33
N GLU A 260 -9.63 -8.04 -0.47
CA GLU A 260 -9.84 -9.32 -1.14
C GLU A 260 -8.68 -9.71 -2.06
N ARG A 261 -7.98 -8.72 -2.62
CA ARG A 261 -6.89 -8.89 -3.59
C ARG A 261 -5.50 -8.84 -2.97
N THR A 262 -5.38 -8.48 -1.69
CA THR A 262 -4.10 -8.42 -0.99
C THR A 262 -3.77 -9.77 -0.35
N PRO A 263 -2.60 -10.36 -0.60
CA PRO A 263 -2.16 -11.59 0.05
C PRO A 263 -2.21 -11.49 1.58
N LEU A 264 -2.52 -12.60 2.25
CA LEU A 264 -2.61 -12.65 3.72
C LEU A 264 -1.24 -12.56 4.39
N MET A 265 -0.20 -13.03 3.72
CA MET A 265 1.17 -13.07 4.21
C MET A 265 2.12 -12.72 3.05
N ARG A 266 3.23 -12.09 3.39
CA ARG A 266 4.32 -11.76 2.47
C ARG A 266 5.65 -11.94 3.17
N ASP A 267 6.68 -12.24 2.41
CA ASP A 267 8.07 -12.20 2.90
C ASP A 267 8.65 -10.78 2.87
N ALA A 268 7.96 -9.84 2.22
CA ALA A 268 8.40 -8.46 2.12
C ALA A 268 8.21 -7.70 3.42
N GLU A 269 9.23 -6.94 3.80
CA GLU A 269 9.15 -5.95 4.86
C GLU A 269 8.18 -4.82 4.47
N VAL A 270 7.33 -4.40 5.40
CA VAL A 270 6.46 -3.24 5.23
C VAL A 270 7.23 -1.97 5.57
N THR A 271 7.36 -1.04 4.62
CA THR A 271 7.96 0.27 4.89
C THR A 271 6.89 1.26 5.33
N ALA A 272 7.00 1.74 6.55
CA ALA A 272 6.09 2.70 7.16
C ALA A 272 6.72 4.10 7.15
N ALA A 273 6.52 4.83 6.06
CA ALA A 273 7.18 6.11 5.83
C ALA A 273 6.23 7.28 5.53
N SER A 274 4.92 7.05 5.51
CA SER A 274 3.92 8.08 5.21
C SER A 274 2.66 7.90 6.06
N ALA A 275 1.82 8.94 6.13
CA ALA A 275 0.53 8.87 6.85
C ALA A 275 -0.38 7.79 6.26
N GLU A 276 -0.35 7.59 4.95
CA GLU A 276 -1.15 6.58 4.25
C GLU A 276 -0.75 5.13 4.58
N THR A 277 0.33 4.93 5.31
CA THR A 277 0.71 3.61 5.81
C THR A 277 -0.34 3.05 6.78
N LEU A 278 -1.04 3.89 7.54
CA LEU A 278 -2.13 3.47 8.42
C LEU A 278 -3.30 2.83 7.65
N ASP A 279 -3.48 3.20 6.38
CA ASP A 279 -4.54 2.69 5.51
C ASP A 279 -4.18 1.38 4.80
N ARG A 280 -2.97 0.87 4.99
CA ARG A 280 -2.54 -0.39 4.38
C ARG A 280 -3.38 -1.57 4.88
N VAL A 281 -3.71 -2.45 3.96
CA VAL A 281 -4.49 -3.67 4.27
C VAL A 281 -3.81 -4.51 5.35
N GLU A 282 -2.49 -4.64 5.29
CA GLU A 282 -1.71 -5.42 6.26
C GLU A 282 -1.84 -4.86 7.68
N ILE A 283 -1.82 -3.54 7.80
CA ILE A 283 -1.94 -2.83 9.07
C ILE A 283 -3.37 -2.98 9.63
N ARG A 284 -4.37 -2.67 8.83
CA ARG A 284 -5.78 -2.78 9.24
C ARG A 284 -6.17 -4.23 9.57
N ARG A 285 -5.71 -5.22 8.80
CA ARG A 285 -5.92 -6.64 9.12
C ARG A 285 -5.26 -7.06 10.42
N PHE A 286 -4.08 -6.52 10.73
CA PHE A 286 -3.40 -6.82 11.99
C PHE A 286 -4.16 -6.20 13.17
N ALA A 287 -4.58 -4.94 13.05
CA ALA A 287 -5.42 -4.28 14.05
C ALA A 287 -6.74 -5.06 14.30
N ASP A 288 -7.44 -5.48 13.22
CA ASP A 288 -8.63 -6.35 13.33
C ASP A 288 -8.31 -7.67 14.04
N ARG A 289 -7.19 -8.29 13.74
CA ARG A 289 -6.76 -9.53 14.42
C ARG A 289 -6.59 -9.31 15.92
N VAL A 290 -5.95 -8.20 16.31
CA VAL A 290 -5.73 -7.86 17.72
C VAL A 290 -7.06 -7.57 18.43
N THR A 291 -7.95 -6.79 17.80
CA THR A 291 -9.19 -6.34 18.43
C THR A 291 -10.27 -7.42 18.46
N SER A 292 -10.41 -8.20 17.38
CA SER A 292 -11.54 -9.14 17.22
C SER A 292 -11.20 -10.60 17.53
N ARG A 293 -10.02 -11.09 17.14
CA ARG A 293 -9.69 -12.52 17.14
C ARG A 293 -8.69 -12.93 18.22
N TYR A 294 -7.76 -12.05 18.57
CA TYR A 294 -6.78 -12.34 19.61
C TYR A 294 -7.45 -12.50 20.97
N ARG A 295 -7.04 -13.54 21.71
CA ARG A 295 -7.51 -13.80 23.08
C ARG A 295 -6.33 -13.76 24.01
N ASN A 296 -6.32 -12.79 24.92
CA ASN A 296 -5.35 -12.76 26.01
C ASN A 296 -5.55 -14.01 26.89
N ARG A 297 -4.48 -14.79 27.06
CA ARG A 297 -4.47 -15.98 27.89
C ARG A 297 -4.08 -15.68 29.34
N PHE A 298 -3.56 -14.50 29.58
CA PHE A 298 -3.04 -14.03 30.87
C PHE A 298 -4.05 -13.09 31.55
N THR A 299 -5.29 -13.54 31.68
CA THR A 299 -6.39 -12.73 32.24
C THR A 299 -6.18 -12.27 33.69
N ASP A 300 -5.32 -12.97 34.43
CA ASP A 300 -4.98 -12.67 35.82
C ASP A 300 -3.74 -11.77 35.95
N GLN A 301 -3.09 -11.46 34.85
CA GLN A 301 -1.89 -10.64 34.83
C GLN A 301 -2.21 -9.22 34.39
N PRO A 302 -1.52 -8.24 34.99
CA PRO A 302 -1.66 -6.86 34.57
C PRO A 302 -1.14 -6.64 33.14
N LEU A 303 -1.76 -5.71 32.43
CA LEU A 303 -1.29 -5.25 31.12
C LEU A 303 -0.08 -4.33 31.30
N VAL A 304 0.97 -4.61 30.58
CA VAL A 304 2.19 -3.80 30.53
C VAL A 304 2.40 -3.29 29.11
N LEU A 305 2.21 -1.99 28.91
CA LEU A 305 2.50 -1.34 27.63
C LEU A 305 3.97 -0.92 27.58
N VAL A 306 4.63 -1.30 26.51
CA VAL A 306 6.03 -0.96 26.26
C VAL A 306 6.19 -0.32 24.87
N PRO A 307 7.21 0.53 24.66
CA PRO A 307 7.49 1.05 23.32
C PRO A 307 7.99 -0.05 22.40
N CYS A 308 7.83 0.16 21.09
CA CYS A 308 8.42 -0.68 20.05
C CYS A 308 9.95 -0.62 20.07
N SER A 309 10.57 -1.48 19.28
CA SER A 309 12.02 -1.47 19.03
C SER A 309 12.31 -1.46 17.53
N ALA A 310 13.47 -0.94 17.14
CA ALA A 310 13.97 -1.05 15.77
C ALA A 310 14.20 -2.51 15.35
N THR A 311 14.63 -3.37 16.29
CA THR A 311 14.80 -4.81 16.04
C THR A 311 13.46 -5.53 16.10
N LYS A 312 13.16 -6.37 15.12
CA LYS A 312 11.98 -7.26 15.06
C LYS A 312 12.44 -8.72 14.84
N PRO A 313 11.72 -9.68 15.44
CA PRO A 313 10.69 -9.49 16.46
C PRO A 313 11.26 -8.79 17.70
N TYR A 314 10.38 -8.18 18.50
CA TYR A 314 10.82 -7.34 19.63
C TYR A 314 11.63 -8.10 20.69
N SER A 315 11.30 -9.36 20.93
CA SER A 315 12.05 -10.25 21.85
C SER A 315 13.54 -10.39 21.52
N ASP A 316 13.92 -10.12 20.27
CA ASP A 316 15.33 -10.12 19.86
C ASP A 316 16.06 -8.82 20.22
N SER A 317 15.34 -7.78 20.60
CA SER A 317 15.94 -6.50 20.99
C SER A 317 16.48 -6.52 22.41
N GLN A 318 17.51 -5.73 22.66
CA GLN A 318 18.08 -5.60 23.99
C GLN A 318 17.09 -4.97 24.98
N SER A 319 16.37 -3.91 24.56
CA SER A 319 15.39 -3.22 25.40
C SER A 319 14.25 -4.14 25.84
N HIS A 320 13.69 -4.93 24.91
CA HIS A 320 12.60 -5.86 25.26
C HIS A 320 13.07 -7.00 26.17
N ARG A 321 14.29 -7.50 26.01
CA ARG A 321 14.85 -8.46 26.98
C ARG A 321 14.90 -7.89 28.39
N GLN A 322 15.26 -6.62 28.52
CA GLN A 322 15.28 -5.95 29.82
C GLN A 322 13.90 -5.68 30.39
N PHE A 323 12.90 -5.33 29.55
CA PHE A 323 11.50 -5.29 29.98
C PHE A 323 11.04 -6.65 30.48
N HIS A 324 11.34 -7.72 29.76
CA HIS A 324 11.01 -9.07 30.19
C HIS A 324 11.70 -9.48 31.51
N ASP A 325 12.98 -9.11 31.66
CA ASP A 325 13.72 -9.36 32.89
C ASP A 325 13.12 -8.61 34.09
N ALA A 326 12.67 -7.37 33.88
CA ALA A 326 11.99 -6.58 34.90
C ALA A 326 10.59 -7.13 35.21
N ILE A 327 9.79 -7.45 34.21
CA ILE A 327 8.41 -7.95 34.32
C ILE A 327 8.40 -9.39 34.89
N GLN A 328 9.39 -10.24 34.51
CA GLN A 328 9.51 -11.64 34.95
C GLN A 328 8.22 -12.43 34.75
N TRP A 329 7.57 -12.27 33.59
CA TRP A 329 6.32 -12.95 33.25
C TRP A 329 5.13 -12.66 34.18
N ARG A 330 5.20 -11.61 34.99
CA ARG A 330 4.12 -11.19 35.90
C ARG A 330 3.16 -10.19 35.27
N GLY A 331 3.34 -9.88 34.01
CA GLY A 331 2.51 -8.96 33.24
C GLY A 331 2.32 -9.46 31.83
N HIS A 332 1.21 -9.07 31.21
CA HIS A 332 0.93 -9.27 29.81
C HIS A 332 1.53 -8.10 29.02
N THR A 333 2.63 -8.38 28.31
CA THR A 333 3.38 -7.34 27.58
C THR A 333 2.76 -7.07 26.22
N VAL A 334 2.52 -5.80 25.93
CA VAL A 334 2.00 -5.31 24.65
C VAL A 334 2.84 -4.13 24.19
N SER A 335 3.44 -4.25 23.02
CA SER A 335 4.23 -3.18 22.41
C SER A 335 3.34 -2.20 21.66
N MET A 336 3.54 -0.90 21.89
CA MET A 336 2.87 0.16 21.15
C MET A 336 3.78 0.65 20.03
N THR A 337 3.24 0.81 18.85
CA THR A 337 4.01 1.21 17.68
C THR A 337 3.14 1.87 16.63
N SER A 338 3.65 2.90 15.99
CA SER A 338 3.15 3.34 14.70
C SER A 338 3.96 2.61 13.60
N PRO A 339 3.32 2.12 12.54
CA PRO A 339 1.89 2.20 12.22
C PRO A 339 1.08 0.96 12.62
N ILE A 340 1.68 -0.03 13.24
CA ILE A 340 1.02 -1.34 13.50
C ILE A 340 -0.11 -1.23 14.56
N GLY A 341 -0.06 -0.22 15.41
CA GLY A 341 -0.98 -0.03 16.52
C GLY A 341 -0.43 -0.63 17.80
N VAL A 342 -0.96 -1.75 18.25
CA VAL A 342 -0.45 -2.48 19.41
C VAL A 342 -0.16 -3.93 19.06
N VAL A 343 0.95 -4.44 19.58
CA VAL A 343 1.45 -5.79 19.30
C VAL A 343 1.56 -6.56 20.60
N PRO A 344 0.58 -7.43 20.92
CA PRO A 344 0.73 -8.41 21.99
C PRO A 344 1.96 -9.28 21.75
N GLN A 345 2.70 -9.61 22.80
CA GLN A 345 3.93 -10.39 22.72
C GLN A 345 3.76 -11.69 21.91
N GLU A 346 2.62 -12.35 22.04
CA GLU A 346 2.32 -13.60 21.34
C GLU A 346 2.11 -13.42 19.83
N LEU A 347 1.91 -12.18 19.37
CA LEU A 347 1.73 -11.85 17.98
C LEU A 347 2.94 -11.16 17.34
N GLU A 348 4.02 -10.93 18.08
CA GLU A 348 5.22 -10.23 17.57
C GLU A 348 5.91 -10.94 16.40
N THR A 349 5.72 -12.26 16.27
CA THR A 349 6.22 -13.09 15.17
C THR A 349 5.19 -13.27 14.05
N THR A 350 4.09 -12.55 14.09
CA THR A 350 3.02 -12.61 13.09
C THR A 350 3.15 -11.46 12.10
N TYR A 351 2.98 -11.74 10.80
CA TYR A 351 2.99 -10.70 9.77
C TYR A 351 1.86 -9.67 10.00
N PRO A 352 2.13 -8.35 9.88
CA PRO A 352 3.38 -7.69 9.53
C PRO A 352 4.28 -7.33 10.74
N ALA A 353 3.87 -7.58 11.99
CA ALA A 353 4.58 -7.13 13.18
C ALA A 353 6.02 -7.65 13.28
N GLN A 354 6.29 -8.85 12.73
CA GLN A 354 7.62 -9.44 12.70
C GLN A 354 8.59 -8.78 11.71
N HIS A 355 8.06 -8.00 10.72
CA HIS A 355 8.86 -7.60 9.57
C HIS A 355 8.35 -6.29 8.98
N TYR A 356 8.65 -5.20 9.66
CA TYR A 356 8.39 -3.84 9.17
C TYR A 356 9.51 -2.89 9.58
N ASP A 357 9.76 -1.89 8.73
CA ASP A 357 10.63 -0.76 9.01
C ASP A 357 9.77 0.51 9.13
N SER A 358 9.99 1.28 10.16
CA SER A 358 9.25 2.52 10.40
C SER A 358 10.20 3.69 10.65
N VAL A 359 9.78 4.85 10.19
CA VAL A 359 10.49 6.09 10.50
C VAL A 359 10.31 6.40 11.98
N VAL A 360 11.40 6.32 12.74
CA VAL A 360 11.43 6.69 14.16
C VAL A 360 11.83 8.15 14.26
N THR A 361 10.83 9.03 14.28
CA THR A 361 11.08 10.48 14.45
C THR A 361 11.03 10.93 15.90
N GLY A 362 10.55 10.06 16.79
CA GLY A 362 10.27 10.40 18.19
C GLY A 362 9.03 11.28 18.36
N ASP A 363 8.28 11.54 17.28
CA ASP A 363 7.04 12.33 17.33
C ASP A 363 5.99 11.70 16.40
N TRP A 364 4.93 11.14 17.00
CA TRP A 364 3.81 10.59 16.24
C TRP A 364 2.83 11.69 15.85
N SER A 365 2.29 11.61 14.65
CA SER A 365 1.19 12.47 14.21
C SER A 365 -0.08 12.22 15.03
N GLU A 366 -1.03 13.15 14.97
CA GLU A 366 -2.34 12.98 15.62
C GLU A 366 -3.09 11.75 15.09
N ASP A 367 -2.92 11.40 13.81
CA ASP A 367 -3.54 10.23 13.20
C ASP A 367 -2.92 8.94 13.73
N GLU A 368 -1.61 8.87 13.85
CA GLU A 368 -0.88 7.73 14.43
C GLU A 368 -1.27 7.51 15.90
N ILE A 369 -1.29 8.58 16.70
CA ILE A 369 -1.74 8.52 18.11
C ILE A 369 -3.18 8.07 18.16
N GLY A 370 -4.05 8.61 17.30
CA GLY A 370 -5.44 8.22 17.18
C GLY A 370 -5.63 6.74 16.91
N PHE A 371 -4.89 6.22 15.92
CA PHE A 371 -4.96 4.82 15.53
C PHE A 371 -4.54 3.88 16.69
N VAL A 372 -3.42 4.15 17.35
CA VAL A 372 -2.98 3.35 18.50
C VAL A 372 -4.01 3.40 19.62
N ALA A 373 -4.57 4.58 19.92
CA ALA A 373 -5.60 4.75 20.94
C ALA A 373 -6.88 3.96 20.63
N GLU A 374 -7.32 3.97 19.36
CA GLU A 374 -8.49 3.21 18.91
C GLU A 374 -8.29 1.70 19.06
N VAL A 375 -7.14 1.19 18.63
CA VAL A 375 -6.83 -0.24 18.78
C VAL A 375 -6.78 -0.66 20.24
N LEU A 376 -6.23 0.16 21.13
CA LEU A 376 -6.23 -0.10 22.59
C LEU A 376 -7.66 -0.14 23.14
N ARG A 377 -8.48 0.86 22.83
CA ARG A 377 -9.87 0.94 23.24
C ARG A 377 -10.69 -0.25 22.72
N ASP A 378 -10.62 -0.51 21.42
CA ASP A 378 -11.42 -1.55 20.75
C ASP A 378 -11.03 -2.95 21.20
N ARG A 379 -9.77 -3.13 21.61
CA ARG A 379 -9.32 -4.34 22.27
C ARG A 379 -9.90 -4.50 23.67
N GLY A 380 -10.42 -3.42 24.26
CA GLY A 380 -10.96 -3.39 25.63
C GLY A 380 -9.87 -3.28 26.69
N TYR A 381 -8.71 -2.75 26.32
CA TYR A 381 -7.69 -2.39 27.31
C TYR A 381 -8.07 -1.08 27.99
N GLU A 382 -8.18 -1.10 29.30
CA GLU A 382 -8.39 0.10 30.10
C GLU A 382 -7.03 0.71 30.44
N VAL A 383 -6.76 1.90 29.92
CA VAL A 383 -5.55 2.67 30.23
C VAL A 383 -5.86 3.66 31.33
N ARG A 384 -5.29 3.48 32.52
CA ARG A 384 -5.57 4.34 33.70
C ARG A 384 -4.52 5.42 33.88
N GLN A 385 -3.26 5.14 33.55
CA GLN A 385 -2.18 6.08 33.81
C GLN A 385 -1.06 5.96 32.77
N VAL A 386 -0.59 7.10 32.29
CA VAL A 386 0.54 7.20 31.36
C VAL A 386 1.53 8.20 31.91
N PHE A 387 2.76 7.78 32.10
CA PHE A 387 3.84 8.59 32.63
C PHE A 387 4.85 8.89 31.52
N THR A 388 5.24 10.13 31.43
CA THR A 388 6.25 10.57 30.47
C THR A 388 7.04 11.75 31.05
N SER A 389 8.35 11.73 30.92
CA SER A 389 9.24 12.80 31.38
C SER A 389 9.59 13.79 30.30
N ASP A 390 9.47 13.42 29.02
CA ASP A 390 9.86 14.27 27.91
C ASP A 390 8.63 14.89 27.22
N ASP A 391 8.64 16.21 27.05
CA ASP A 391 7.60 16.95 26.31
C ASP A 391 7.52 16.56 24.84
N ARG A 392 8.55 15.95 24.29
CA ARG A 392 8.62 15.44 22.90
C ARG A 392 8.14 14.02 22.74
N ASP A 393 7.86 13.35 23.87
CA ASP A 393 7.39 11.97 23.84
C ASP A 393 6.05 11.85 23.09
N PRO A 394 5.96 11.08 22.01
CA PRO A 394 4.73 10.90 21.26
C PRO A 394 3.60 10.33 22.13
N LEU A 395 3.93 9.48 23.10
CA LEU A 395 2.94 8.87 23.99
C LEU A 395 2.34 9.87 24.98
N ARG A 396 2.92 11.04 25.18
CA ARG A 396 2.35 12.09 26.05
C ARG A 396 0.96 12.54 25.58
N LYS A 397 0.69 12.49 24.26
CA LYS A 397 -0.62 12.85 23.70
C LYS A 397 -1.63 11.72 23.77
N LEU A 398 -1.17 10.49 23.95
CA LEU A 398 -2.01 9.31 23.97
C LEU A 398 -3.11 9.36 25.03
N PRO A 399 -2.88 9.76 26.29
CA PRO A 399 -3.92 9.84 27.29
C PRO A 399 -5.07 10.77 26.90
N ARG A 400 -4.74 11.94 26.32
CA ARG A 400 -5.76 12.91 25.87
C ARG A 400 -6.59 12.35 24.72
N LYS A 401 -5.96 11.64 23.80
CA LYS A 401 -6.66 11.03 22.67
C LYS A 401 -7.56 9.89 23.16
N LEU A 402 -7.07 9.01 24.02
CA LEU A 402 -7.87 7.95 24.63
C LEU A 402 -9.07 8.51 25.40
N ALA A 403 -8.89 9.57 26.21
CA ALA A 403 -9.98 10.26 26.89
C ALA A 403 -11.04 10.80 25.92
N SER A 404 -10.64 11.27 24.73
CA SER A 404 -11.58 11.74 23.71
C SER A 404 -12.41 10.62 23.07
N LEU A 405 -12.05 9.37 23.30
CA LEU A 405 -12.73 8.18 22.77
C LEU A 405 -13.66 7.48 23.79
N ASP A 406 -14.08 8.16 24.87
CA ASP A 406 -14.91 7.61 25.94
C ASP A 406 -14.21 6.67 26.94
N GLY A 407 -13.02 7.01 27.38
CA GLY A 407 -12.34 6.28 28.44
C GLY A 407 -12.00 7.17 29.63
N ASP A 408 -12.17 6.68 30.83
CA ASP A 408 -11.64 7.31 32.06
C ASP A 408 -10.11 7.15 32.03
N ILE A 409 -9.39 8.16 31.52
CA ILE A 409 -7.96 8.17 31.58
C ILE A 409 -7.46 9.20 32.56
N VAL A 410 -6.57 8.72 33.33
CA VAL A 410 -6.05 9.40 34.47
C VAL A 410 -4.66 10.01 34.20
N GLU A 411 -4.44 11.00 34.94
CA GLU A 411 -3.32 11.89 35.11
C GLU A 411 -1.95 11.39 34.63
N LEU A 412 -1.25 12.24 33.87
CA LEU A 412 0.19 12.21 33.77
C LEU A 412 0.79 12.55 35.14
N GLY A 413 1.47 11.61 35.75
CA GLY A 413 2.13 11.77 37.02
C GLY A 413 3.61 11.44 36.95
N ASP A 414 4.38 11.99 37.88
CA ASP A 414 5.76 11.58 38.09
C ASP A 414 5.78 10.17 38.70
N VAL A 415 6.60 9.28 38.17
CA VAL A 415 6.73 7.91 38.67
C VAL A 415 8.00 7.77 39.46
N ASP A 416 7.84 7.32 40.69
CA ASP A 416 8.95 6.82 41.49
C ASP A 416 9.42 5.47 40.91
N ALA A 417 10.67 5.45 40.39
CA ALA A 417 11.28 4.24 39.87
C ALA A 417 11.29 3.07 40.87
N GLY A 418 11.36 3.37 42.15
CA GLY A 418 11.19 2.38 43.21
C GLY A 418 9.78 1.75 43.25
N ALA A 419 8.74 2.43 42.75
CA ALA A 419 7.39 1.89 42.68
C ALA A 419 7.30 0.80 41.58
N LEU A 420 7.99 0.97 40.44
CA LEU A 420 8.07 -0.06 39.40
C LEU A 420 8.60 -1.38 39.98
N GLY A 421 9.74 -1.33 40.63
CA GLY A 421 10.36 -2.52 41.27
C GLY A 421 9.43 -3.16 42.31
N ARG A 422 8.80 -2.38 43.19
CA ARG A 422 7.89 -2.88 44.20
C ARG A 422 6.63 -3.52 43.63
N ASN A 423 6.03 -2.90 42.63
CA ASN A 423 4.80 -3.40 42.00
C ASN A 423 5.06 -4.67 41.20
N LEU A 424 6.23 -4.76 40.56
CA LEU A 424 6.67 -5.99 39.91
C LEU A 424 7.33 -6.98 40.89
N GLY A 425 7.44 -6.64 42.19
CA GLY A 425 8.04 -7.49 43.23
C GLY A 425 9.56 -7.59 43.10
N LYS A 426 10.22 -6.60 42.51
CA LYS A 426 11.66 -6.52 42.37
C LYS A 426 12.15 -5.12 42.72
N PRO A 427 13.24 -4.95 43.48
CA PRO A 427 13.86 -3.66 43.68
C PRO A 427 14.34 -3.10 42.32
N TYR A 428 14.18 -1.81 42.12
CA TYR A 428 14.65 -1.13 40.91
C TYR A 428 16.13 -1.32 40.66
N THR A 429 16.94 -1.30 41.72
CA THR A 429 18.40 -1.52 41.68
C THR A 429 18.84 -2.87 41.09
N ASP A 430 17.91 -3.83 40.99
CA ASP A 430 18.17 -5.13 40.39
C ASP A 430 17.85 -5.18 38.88
N ILE A 431 17.33 -4.09 38.33
CA ILE A 431 17.09 -3.94 36.88
C ILE A 431 18.39 -3.42 36.29
N PRO A 432 19.07 -4.17 35.42
CA PRO A 432 20.26 -3.69 34.73
C PRO A 432 19.89 -2.41 33.95
N ASP A 433 20.80 -1.45 33.91
CA ASP A 433 20.62 -0.23 33.12
C ASP A 433 20.28 -0.59 31.67
N PRO A 434 19.03 -0.37 31.24
CA PRO A 434 18.60 -0.83 29.92
C PRO A 434 19.12 0.01 28.78
N PHE A 435 19.70 1.19 29.04
CA PHE A 435 19.79 2.21 28.02
C PHE A 435 21.14 2.87 27.87
N GLY A 436 22.20 2.30 28.41
CA GLY A 436 23.58 2.83 28.30
C GLY A 436 24.07 3.19 26.88
N CYS A 437 23.21 3.14 25.88
CA CYS A 437 23.50 3.50 24.50
C CYS A 437 22.45 4.39 23.83
N CYS A 438 21.40 4.87 24.52
CA CYS A 438 20.24 5.47 23.87
C CYS A 438 20.01 6.96 24.14
N GLU A 439 21.03 7.73 24.48
CA GLU A 439 20.93 9.21 24.58
C GLU A 439 20.45 9.90 23.30
N SER A 440 20.34 9.15 22.17
CA SER A 440 20.02 9.73 20.87
C SER A 440 18.58 9.49 20.37
N TYR A 441 17.78 8.69 21.03
CA TYR A 441 16.45 8.31 20.57
C TYR A 441 15.37 8.62 21.59
N GLY A 442 15.15 9.83 21.86
CA GLY A 442 14.22 10.58 22.67
C GLY A 442 12.91 10.01 23.24
N ALA A 443 12.62 8.73 23.27
CA ALA A 443 11.42 8.21 23.92
C ALA A 443 11.72 6.88 24.61
N HIS A 444 11.92 6.92 25.91
CA HIS A 444 12.27 5.74 26.67
C HIS A 444 11.22 5.49 27.74
N PHE A 445 10.61 4.34 27.72
CA PHE A 445 9.56 3.98 28.64
C PHE A 445 9.81 2.67 29.36
N ALA A 446 9.45 2.65 30.63
CA ALA A 446 9.12 1.46 31.35
C ALA A 446 7.63 1.51 31.73
N SER A 447 6.97 0.38 31.76
CA SER A 447 5.56 0.31 32.09
C SER A 447 5.36 -0.29 33.46
N LEU A 448 4.41 0.25 34.19
CA LEU A 448 4.00 -0.20 35.50
C LEU A 448 2.51 -0.53 35.43
N VAL A 449 2.14 -1.63 36.04
CA VAL A 449 0.74 -2.01 36.10
C VAL A 449 0.35 -2.27 37.52
N GLU A 450 -0.72 -1.62 37.93
CA GLU A 450 -1.33 -1.79 39.25
C GLU A 450 -2.56 -2.67 39.13
N ARG A 451 -2.64 -3.68 39.96
CA ARG A 451 -3.80 -4.57 40.03
C ARG A 451 -4.91 -3.89 40.82
N SER A 452 -5.99 -3.55 40.18
CA SER A 452 -7.22 -3.18 40.86
C SER A 452 -7.85 -4.45 41.44
N ALA A 453 -8.06 -4.46 42.75
CA ALA A 453 -8.55 -5.64 43.51
C ALA A 453 -9.98 -6.06 43.11
N ASP A 454 -10.75 -5.24 42.43
CA ASP A 454 -12.19 -5.41 42.33
C ASP A 454 -12.76 -5.54 40.90
N GLN A 455 -11.96 -5.60 39.81
CA GLN A 455 -12.55 -5.61 38.49
C GLN A 455 -11.71 -6.29 37.43
N LEU A 456 -12.41 -6.79 36.43
CA LEU A 456 -11.93 -7.36 35.18
C LEU A 456 -11.15 -6.37 34.27
N ALA A 457 -11.00 -5.12 34.67
CA ALA A 457 -10.27 -4.08 34.00
C ALA A 457 -8.82 -4.02 34.50
N ILE A 458 -7.87 -4.00 33.57
CA ILE A 458 -6.45 -4.00 33.88
C ILE A 458 -5.93 -2.56 33.81
N PRO A 459 -5.54 -1.95 34.95
CA PRO A 459 -4.93 -0.62 34.94
C PRO A 459 -3.56 -0.66 34.25
N VAL A 460 -3.24 0.41 33.52
CA VAL A 460 -1.98 0.56 32.81
C VAL A 460 -1.26 1.80 33.31
N GLU A 461 0.00 1.64 33.66
CA GLU A 461 0.91 2.74 34.00
C GLU A 461 2.10 2.70 33.05
N MET A 462 2.51 3.86 32.56
CA MET A 462 3.69 4.02 31.70
C MET A 462 4.61 5.09 32.26
N ILE A 463 5.91 4.82 32.28
CA ILE A 463 6.95 5.73 32.74
C ILE A 463 8.01 5.93 31.67
N SER A 464 8.57 7.11 31.63
CA SER A 464 9.70 7.38 30.74
C SER A 464 11.00 6.76 31.26
N ASN A 465 11.85 6.39 30.35
CA ASN A 465 13.15 5.84 30.70
C ASN A 465 14.08 6.86 31.33
N THR A 466 13.90 8.16 31.03
CA THR A 466 14.72 9.22 31.61
C THR A 466 14.62 9.24 33.13
N GLU A 467 13.42 8.99 33.67
CA GLU A 467 13.23 8.89 35.13
C GLU A 467 13.87 7.63 35.72
N LEU A 468 13.96 6.56 34.95
CA LEU A 468 14.66 5.35 35.37
C LEU A 468 16.18 5.58 35.48
N TYR A 469 16.72 6.50 34.68
CA TYR A 469 18.13 6.86 34.70
C TYR A 469 18.49 7.81 35.84
N GLU A 470 17.66 8.82 36.08
CA GLU A 470 17.97 9.86 37.08
C GLU A 470 17.97 9.34 38.53
N ASN A 471 17.29 8.22 38.78
CA ASN A 471 17.17 7.60 40.11
C ASN A 471 18.10 6.39 40.30
N GLY A 472 18.99 6.14 39.34
CA GLY A 472 19.92 4.99 39.36
C GLY A 472 21.32 5.25 39.91
N ASP A 473 21.61 6.44 40.53
CA ASP A 473 22.87 6.77 41.19
C ASP A 473 22.88 6.38 42.69
#